data_b12da11c031348576dccfc24142ae867
#
_entry.id   b12da11c031348576dccfc24142ae867
#
_cell.length_a   1.000
_cell.length_b   1.000
_cell.length_c   1.000
_cell.angle_alpha   90.00
_cell.angle_beta   90.00
_cell.angle_gamma   90.00
#
_symmetry.space_group_name_H-M   'P 1'
#
loop_
_entity.id
_entity.type
_entity.pdbx_description
1 polymer ?
#
loop_
_entity_poly.entity_id
_entity_poly.type
_entity_poly.pdbx_seq_one_letter_code
_entity_poly.pdbx_strand_id
1 'polypeptide(L)'
;GEEVTTDGADYVARLTLRSLQYYAAVEKKFDELGGTLDEAATAEAAKTADTQWENNSDLYAANGISKATLEKYQLNSKKADACLKLIYGENGSSPVTEQEYADYINNDCYYLELVQLPLFDQSTYTFASDDQKAEIEALANQCRDDLAAATNESALYSAAMTYVPQAFTALGSSVEATQALYYTGSGLFTPSDLSSYNTNDGGNSITDAVKAAGTGNWT
;
A
#
# COMPACT_ATOMS: atom_id res chain seq x y z
N GLY A 1 -18.48 -0.18 9.97
CA GLY A 1 -17.36 -0.56 10.85
C GLY A 1 -17.75 -0.36 12.30
N GLU A 2 -17.31 -1.24 13.18
CA GLU A 2 -17.56 -1.09 14.62
C GLU A 2 -16.66 0.05 15.14
N GLU A 3 -17.25 1.11 15.67
CA GLU A 3 -16.52 2.21 16.26
C GLU A 3 -15.89 1.74 17.59
N VAL A 4 -14.60 1.48 17.57
CA VAL A 4 -13.85 1.09 18.77
C VAL A 4 -13.42 2.36 19.50
N THR A 5 -14.18 2.77 20.51
CA THR A 5 -13.75 3.81 21.45
C THR A 5 -12.70 3.24 22.40
N THR A 6 -11.47 3.76 22.31
CA THR A 6 -10.41 3.47 23.28
C THR A 6 -9.85 4.79 23.79
N ASP A 7 -9.37 4.81 25.02
CA ASP A 7 -8.63 5.95 25.53
C ASP A 7 -7.38 6.18 24.68
N GLY A 8 -7.12 7.42 24.29
CA GLY A 8 -5.99 7.77 23.42
C GLY A 8 -4.64 7.39 24.02
N ALA A 9 -4.48 7.51 25.35
CA ALA A 9 -3.25 7.10 26.05
C ALA A 9 -3.07 5.58 25.99
N ASP A 10 -4.13 4.82 26.23
CA ASP A 10 -4.10 3.35 26.14
C ASP A 10 -3.81 2.88 24.71
N TYR A 11 -4.38 3.56 23.72
CA TYR A 11 -4.09 3.27 22.31
C TYR A 11 -2.61 3.47 21.99
N VAL A 12 -2.04 4.62 22.34
CA VAL A 12 -0.62 4.94 22.12
C VAL A 12 0.28 3.96 22.89
N ALA A 13 -0.02 3.66 24.16
CA ALA A 13 0.74 2.70 24.97
C ALA A 13 0.76 1.31 24.32
N ARG A 14 -0.39 0.83 23.84
CA ARG A 14 -0.50 -0.47 23.16
C ARG A 14 0.30 -0.52 21.86
N LEU A 15 0.23 0.53 21.03
CA LEU A 15 1.02 0.61 19.80
C LEU A 15 2.51 0.66 20.10
N THR A 16 2.91 1.44 21.08
CA THR A 16 4.31 1.54 21.53
C THR A 16 4.83 0.18 22.01
N LEU A 17 4.08 -0.50 22.86
CA LEU A 17 4.45 -1.83 23.35
C LEU A 17 4.61 -2.83 22.19
N ARG A 18 3.67 -2.85 21.24
CA ARG A 18 3.74 -3.70 20.05
C ARG A 18 4.99 -3.42 19.22
N SER A 19 5.31 -2.14 19.00
CA SER A 19 6.50 -1.74 18.26
C SER A 19 7.79 -2.16 18.97
N LEU A 20 7.86 -2.01 20.30
CA LEU A 20 9.01 -2.45 21.09
C LEU A 20 9.16 -3.98 21.09
N GLN A 21 8.06 -4.72 21.18
CA GLN A 21 8.06 -6.18 21.07
C GLN A 21 8.58 -6.64 19.70
N TYR A 22 8.12 -6.00 18.63
CA TYR A 22 8.63 -6.29 17.29
C TYR A 22 10.12 -5.99 17.17
N TYR A 23 10.56 -4.82 17.63
CA TYR A 23 11.98 -4.43 17.64
C TYR A 23 12.82 -5.50 18.35
N ALA A 24 12.44 -5.87 19.58
CA ALA A 24 13.16 -6.85 20.38
C ALA A 24 13.15 -8.25 19.73
N ALA A 25 12.05 -8.64 19.10
CA ALA A 25 11.95 -9.92 18.41
C ALA A 25 12.89 -9.99 17.20
N VAL A 26 13.01 -8.90 16.43
CA VAL A 26 13.94 -8.80 15.30
C VAL A 26 15.38 -8.92 15.78
N GLU A 27 15.79 -8.15 16.81
CA GLU A 27 17.15 -8.22 17.38
C GLU A 27 17.47 -9.65 17.79
N LYS A 28 16.60 -10.26 18.59
CA LYS A 28 16.78 -11.63 19.07
C LYS A 28 16.87 -12.63 17.90
N LYS A 29 15.97 -12.51 16.92
CA LYS A 29 15.95 -13.45 15.78
C LYS A 29 17.17 -13.31 14.91
N PHE A 30 17.63 -12.08 14.68
CA PHE A 30 18.83 -11.81 13.91
C PHE A 30 20.07 -12.44 14.56
N ASP A 31 20.21 -12.31 15.89
CA ASP A 31 21.29 -12.92 16.65
C ASP A 31 21.23 -14.45 16.63
N GLU A 32 20.04 -15.04 16.81
CA GLU A 32 19.80 -16.50 16.73
C GLU A 32 20.19 -17.08 15.36
N LEU A 33 20.00 -16.32 14.30
CA LEU A 33 20.35 -16.72 12.93
C LEU A 33 21.82 -16.48 12.60
N GLY A 34 22.61 -15.91 13.53
CA GLY A 34 23.99 -15.53 13.28
C GLY A 34 24.10 -14.42 12.20
N GLY A 35 23.09 -13.57 12.14
CA GLY A 35 22.99 -12.53 11.11
C GLY A 35 24.10 -11.48 11.19
N THR A 36 24.52 -11.00 10.03
CA THR A 36 25.38 -9.83 9.88
C THR A 36 24.81 -8.92 8.81
N LEU A 37 24.85 -7.61 9.06
CA LEU A 37 24.53 -6.62 8.03
C LEU A 37 25.80 -6.32 7.22
N ASP A 38 25.65 -6.20 5.92
CA ASP A 38 26.73 -5.72 5.07
C ASP A 38 26.92 -4.20 5.22
N GLU A 39 28.02 -3.70 4.67
CA GLU A 39 28.39 -2.28 4.73
C GLU A 39 27.34 -1.41 4.02
N ALA A 40 26.75 -1.87 2.93
CA ALA A 40 25.75 -1.13 2.17
C ALA A 40 24.47 -0.94 2.97
N ALA A 41 23.94 -2.00 3.61
CA ALA A 41 22.77 -1.93 4.47
C ALA A 41 22.97 -1.01 5.68
N THR A 42 24.19 -1.07 6.28
CA THR A 42 24.55 -0.22 7.41
C THR A 42 24.64 1.25 7.00
N ALA A 43 25.26 1.55 5.85
CA ALA A 43 25.39 2.90 5.32
C ALA A 43 24.02 3.48 4.92
N GLU A 44 23.13 2.66 4.34
CA GLU A 44 21.77 3.07 3.99
C GLU A 44 20.94 3.41 5.25
N ALA A 45 21.03 2.60 6.30
CA ALA A 45 20.39 2.85 7.57
C ALA A 45 20.83 4.19 8.18
N ALA A 46 22.14 4.45 8.20
CA ALA A 46 22.71 5.71 8.68
C ALA A 46 22.22 6.90 7.84
N LYS A 47 22.27 6.80 6.51
CA LYS A 47 21.78 7.85 5.60
C LYS A 47 20.29 8.16 5.81
N THR A 48 19.46 7.13 6.00
CA THR A 48 18.03 7.31 6.25
C THR A 48 17.79 8.03 7.58
N ALA A 49 18.53 7.64 8.64
CA ALA A 49 18.47 8.31 9.94
C ALA A 49 18.93 9.78 9.85
N ASP A 50 19.97 10.06 9.07
CA ASP A 50 20.47 11.41 8.81
C ASP A 50 19.39 12.28 8.17
N THR A 51 18.76 11.80 7.09
CA THR A 51 17.69 12.51 6.39
C THR A 51 16.49 12.77 7.30
N GLN A 52 16.08 11.77 8.10
CA GLN A 52 14.98 11.94 9.06
C GLN A 52 15.32 13.00 10.11
N TRP A 53 16.54 12.97 10.63
CA TRP A 53 17.00 13.94 11.61
C TRP A 53 17.05 15.34 11.03
N GLU A 54 17.62 15.53 9.85
CA GLU A 54 17.71 16.83 9.18
C GLU A 54 16.34 17.46 8.95
N ASN A 55 15.35 16.65 8.60
CA ASN A 55 13.99 17.14 8.32
C ASN A 55 13.17 17.47 9.58
N ASN A 56 13.48 16.86 10.74
CA ASN A 56 12.59 16.93 11.92
C ASN A 56 13.36 17.00 13.25
N SER A 57 14.61 17.52 13.28
CA SER A 57 15.48 17.50 14.47
C SER A 57 14.83 18.11 15.71
N ASP A 58 14.13 19.25 15.57
CA ASP A 58 13.50 19.93 16.67
C ASP A 58 12.35 19.11 17.29
N LEU A 59 11.56 18.45 16.44
CA LEU A 59 10.49 17.58 16.88
C LEU A 59 11.03 16.34 17.61
N TYR A 60 12.08 15.71 17.06
CA TYR A 60 12.70 14.55 17.68
C TYR A 60 13.35 14.93 19.02
N ALA A 61 14.13 16.01 19.07
CA ALA A 61 14.78 16.47 20.29
C ALA A 61 13.77 16.85 21.39
N ALA A 62 12.68 17.53 21.03
CA ALA A 62 11.61 17.88 21.97
C ALA A 62 10.92 16.64 22.58
N ASN A 63 10.94 15.49 21.86
CA ASN A 63 10.41 14.22 22.35
C ASN A 63 11.48 13.27 22.92
N GLY A 64 12.71 13.76 23.14
CA GLY A 64 13.79 12.97 23.74
C GLY A 64 14.39 11.91 22.79
N ILE A 65 14.12 12.00 21.50
CA ILE A 65 14.63 11.09 20.48
C ILE A 65 15.93 11.66 19.94
N SER A 66 17.02 10.89 20.00
CA SER A 66 18.30 11.27 19.42
C SER A 66 18.49 10.71 18.02
N LYS A 67 19.38 11.30 17.23
CA LYS A 67 19.80 10.76 15.93
C LYS A 67 20.27 9.30 16.04
N ALA A 68 21.04 8.97 17.09
CA ALA A 68 21.48 7.61 17.35
C ALA A 68 20.32 6.62 17.61
N THR A 69 19.19 7.11 18.14
CA THR A 69 17.97 6.30 18.30
C THR A 69 17.34 6.00 16.94
N LEU A 70 17.28 6.98 16.04
CA LEU A 70 16.79 6.78 14.68
C LEU A 70 17.65 5.77 13.92
N GLU A 71 18.98 5.90 14.03
CA GLU A 71 19.92 4.98 13.39
C GLU A 71 19.71 3.53 13.87
N LYS A 72 19.58 3.32 15.18
CA LYS A 72 19.26 1.99 15.73
C LYS A 72 17.94 1.43 15.17
N TYR A 73 16.94 2.27 15.02
CA TYR A 73 15.65 1.87 14.47
C TYR A 73 15.77 1.47 12.99
N GLN A 74 16.54 2.22 12.20
CA GLN A 74 16.79 1.89 10.80
C GLN A 74 17.61 0.60 10.66
N LEU A 75 18.63 0.40 11.52
CA LEU A 75 19.39 -0.85 11.56
C LEU A 75 18.50 -2.04 11.90
N ASN A 76 17.55 -1.90 12.82
CA ASN A 76 16.60 -2.96 13.14
C ASN A 76 15.71 -3.33 11.95
N SER A 77 15.27 -2.36 11.15
CA SER A 77 14.55 -2.63 9.89
C SER A 77 15.41 -3.44 8.91
N LYS A 78 16.69 -3.08 8.75
CA LYS A 78 17.62 -3.85 7.89
C LYS A 78 17.86 -5.26 8.42
N LYS A 79 17.89 -5.44 9.75
CA LYS A 79 17.98 -6.77 10.37
C LYS A 79 16.73 -7.60 10.11
N ALA A 80 15.54 -6.99 10.11
CA ALA A 80 14.30 -7.67 9.75
C ALA A 80 14.35 -8.23 8.32
N ASP A 81 14.78 -7.42 7.35
CA ASP A 81 14.96 -7.83 5.96
C ASP A 81 16.00 -8.94 5.83
N ALA A 82 17.10 -8.85 6.58
CA ALA A 82 18.13 -9.88 6.60
C ALA A 82 17.63 -11.19 7.23
N CYS A 83 16.80 -11.15 8.27
CA CYS A 83 16.17 -12.35 8.82
C CYS A 83 15.31 -13.08 7.78
N LEU A 84 14.54 -12.36 6.97
CA LEU A 84 13.74 -12.96 5.90
C LEU A 84 14.65 -13.68 4.88
N LYS A 85 15.75 -13.04 4.48
CA LYS A 85 16.73 -13.64 3.56
C LYS A 85 17.44 -14.86 4.15
N LEU A 86 17.79 -14.83 5.44
CA LEU A 86 18.44 -15.93 6.16
C LEU A 86 17.50 -17.13 6.37
N ILE A 87 16.20 -16.91 6.36
CA ILE A 87 15.21 -18.00 6.51
C ILE A 87 14.74 -18.47 5.15
N TYR A 88 14.29 -17.58 4.28
CA TYR A 88 13.54 -17.91 3.06
C TYR A 88 14.31 -17.67 1.76
N GLY A 89 15.49 -17.02 1.82
CA GLY A 89 16.33 -16.83 0.64
C GLY A 89 16.92 -18.13 0.12
N GLU A 90 17.54 -18.11 -1.06
CA GLU A 90 18.10 -19.27 -1.77
C GLU A 90 19.00 -20.15 -0.88
N ASN A 91 19.80 -19.54 0.00
CA ASN A 91 20.68 -20.25 0.96
C ASN A 91 20.16 -20.19 2.40
N GLY A 92 18.87 -19.93 2.58
CA GLY A 92 18.23 -19.83 3.89
C GLY A 92 17.98 -21.17 4.56
N SER A 93 17.54 -21.14 5.82
CA SER A 93 17.22 -22.36 6.58
C SER A 93 15.93 -23.04 6.10
N SER A 94 15.06 -22.33 5.40
CA SER A 94 13.80 -22.82 4.80
C SER A 94 13.57 -22.09 3.48
N PRO A 95 14.40 -22.35 2.45
CA PRO A 95 14.32 -21.59 1.21
C PRO A 95 12.98 -21.85 0.51
N VAL A 96 12.40 -20.79 -0.04
CA VAL A 96 11.23 -20.90 -0.92
C VAL A 96 11.71 -21.44 -2.26
N THR A 97 11.09 -22.52 -2.72
CA THR A 97 11.41 -23.13 -4.02
C THR A 97 10.82 -22.32 -5.17
N GLU A 98 11.41 -22.43 -6.35
CA GLU A 98 10.86 -21.81 -7.57
C GLU A 98 9.42 -22.28 -7.84
N GLN A 99 9.10 -23.52 -7.52
CA GLN A 99 7.74 -24.06 -7.70
C GLN A 99 6.75 -23.41 -6.73
N GLU A 100 7.09 -23.28 -5.44
CA GLU A 100 6.24 -22.62 -4.45
C GLU A 100 6.00 -21.15 -4.82
N TYR A 101 7.04 -20.46 -5.32
CA TYR A 101 6.92 -19.10 -5.80
C TYR A 101 6.02 -19.01 -7.03
N ALA A 102 6.20 -19.89 -8.01
CA ALA A 102 5.35 -19.94 -9.20
C ALA A 102 3.89 -20.28 -8.84
N ASP A 103 3.67 -21.21 -7.92
CA ASP A 103 2.34 -21.59 -7.46
C ASP A 103 1.65 -20.41 -6.76
N TYR A 104 2.37 -19.65 -5.91
CA TYR A 104 1.84 -18.45 -5.29
C TYR A 104 1.45 -17.38 -6.31
N ILE A 105 2.34 -17.09 -7.27
CA ILE A 105 2.05 -16.11 -8.33
C ILE A 105 0.82 -16.53 -9.15
N ASN A 106 0.74 -17.80 -9.54
CA ASN A 106 -0.31 -18.28 -10.45
C ASN A 106 -1.67 -18.49 -9.76
N ASN A 107 -1.69 -18.81 -8.47
CA ASN A 107 -2.91 -19.18 -7.77
C ASN A 107 -3.47 -18.05 -6.89
N ASP A 108 -2.59 -17.19 -6.35
CA ASP A 108 -2.97 -16.21 -5.33
C ASP A 108 -2.82 -14.76 -5.80
N CYS A 109 -1.97 -14.50 -6.81
CA CYS A 109 -1.76 -13.15 -7.34
C CYS A 109 -2.59 -12.89 -8.59
N TYR A 110 -2.85 -11.60 -8.85
CA TYR A 110 -3.62 -11.14 -10.00
C TYR A 110 -2.84 -10.05 -10.73
N TYR A 111 -2.67 -10.18 -12.04
CA TYR A 111 -2.23 -9.06 -12.85
C TYR A 111 -3.44 -8.22 -13.22
N LEU A 112 -3.48 -7.00 -12.71
CA LEU A 112 -4.62 -6.10 -12.89
C LEU A 112 -4.20 -4.83 -13.62
N GLU A 113 -5.13 -4.32 -14.41
CA GLU A 113 -5.17 -2.95 -14.89
C GLU A 113 -6.35 -2.25 -14.22
N LEU A 114 -6.19 -1.02 -13.79
CA LEU A 114 -7.23 -0.30 -13.07
C LEU A 114 -7.29 1.19 -13.44
N VAL A 115 -8.48 1.74 -13.38
CA VAL A 115 -8.77 3.17 -13.34
C VAL A 115 -9.43 3.48 -12.01
N GLN A 116 -8.90 4.44 -11.27
CA GLN A 116 -9.43 4.86 -9.97
C GLN A 116 -10.27 6.13 -10.14
N LEU A 117 -11.52 6.08 -9.72
CA LEU A 117 -12.37 7.27 -9.63
C LEU A 117 -12.40 7.75 -8.17
N PRO A 118 -12.05 9.01 -7.88
CA PRO A 118 -11.94 9.51 -6.52
C PRO A 118 -13.31 9.65 -5.86
N LEU A 119 -13.38 9.28 -4.57
CA LEU A 119 -14.52 9.55 -3.68
C LEU A 119 -14.16 10.53 -2.57
N PHE A 120 -12.99 11.16 -2.67
CA PHE A 120 -12.47 12.11 -1.70
C PHE A 120 -11.91 13.32 -2.44
N ASP A 121 -12.37 14.51 -2.08
CA ASP A 121 -11.84 15.76 -2.60
C ASP A 121 -10.71 16.26 -1.69
N GLN A 122 -9.48 16.22 -2.21
CA GLN A 122 -8.29 16.67 -1.48
C GLN A 122 -8.25 18.17 -1.27
N SER A 123 -8.99 18.98 -2.05
CA SER A 123 -9.00 20.42 -1.93
C SER A 123 -9.85 20.90 -0.76
N THR A 124 -10.93 20.20 -0.47
CA THR A 124 -11.87 20.51 0.62
C THR A 124 -11.71 19.56 1.82
N TYR A 125 -10.93 18.50 1.70
CA TYR A 125 -10.79 17.42 2.69
C TYR A 125 -12.13 16.76 3.04
N THR A 126 -13.02 16.61 2.06
CA THR A 126 -14.34 16.01 2.26
C THR A 126 -14.52 14.74 1.42
N PHE A 127 -15.23 13.76 1.99
CA PHE A 127 -15.70 12.60 1.24
C PHE A 127 -16.94 12.96 0.41
N ALA A 128 -17.12 12.24 -0.70
CA ALA A 128 -18.29 12.33 -1.54
C ALA A 128 -19.58 12.11 -0.72
N SER A 129 -20.59 12.94 -0.95
CA SER A 129 -21.95 12.71 -0.47
C SER A 129 -22.56 11.47 -1.14
N ASP A 130 -23.69 10.99 -0.65
CA ASP A 130 -24.35 9.81 -1.24
C ASP A 130 -24.80 10.07 -2.68
N ASP A 131 -25.25 11.30 -3.00
CA ASP A 131 -25.61 11.67 -4.37
C ASP A 131 -24.36 11.69 -5.29
N GLN A 132 -23.25 12.23 -4.82
CA GLN A 132 -21.99 12.25 -5.56
C GLN A 132 -21.43 10.84 -5.75
N LYS A 133 -21.53 9.98 -4.73
CA LYS A 133 -21.15 8.55 -4.86
C LYS A 133 -21.96 7.84 -5.95
N ALA A 134 -23.27 8.05 -5.97
CA ALA A 134 -24.13 7.46 -6.99
C ALA A 134 -23.78 7.95 -8.41
N GLU A 135 -23.45 9.23 -8.57
CA GLU A 135 -22.99 9.78 -9.84
C GLU A 135 -21.65 9.16 -10.27
N ILE A 136 -20.68 9.08 -9.34
CA ILE A 136 -19.35 8.50 -9.64
C ILE A 136 -19.46 7.00 -9.90
N GLU A 137 -20.35 6.28 -9.24
CA GLU A 137 -20.64 4.87 -9.51
C GLU A 137 -21.20 4.68 -10.93
N ALA A 138 -22.09 5.57 -11.37
CA ALA A 138 -22.58 5.55 -12.74
C ALA A 138 -21.47 5.78 -13.76
N LEU A 139 -20.52 6.70 -13.49
CA LEU A 139 -19.33 6.92 -14.31
C LEU A 139 -18.40 5.69 -14.32
N ALA A 140 -18.22 5.03 -13.18
CA ALA A 140 -17.43 3.81 -13.10
C ALA A 140 -18.02 2.68 -13.94
N ASN A 141 -19.34 2.51 -13.91
CA ASN A 141 -20.04 1.52 -14.74
C ASN A 141 -19.88 1.83 -16.24
N GLN A 142 -19.98 3.09 -16.65
CA GLN A 142 -19.74 3.50 -18.05
C GLN A 142 -18.27 3.25 -18.46
N CYS A 143 -17.31 3.61 -17.60
CA CYS A 143 -15.90 3.35 -17.81
C CYS A 143 -15.61 1.86 -18.01
N ARG A 144 -16.19 1.00 -17.16
CA ARG A 144 -16.08 -0.47 -17.28
C ARG A 144 -16.64 -0.95 -18.63
N ASP A 145 -17.82 -0.49 -19.02
CA ASP A 145 -18.47 -0.92 -20.26
C ASP A 145 -17.70 -0.47 -21.49
N ASP A 146 -17.12 0.74 -21.50
CA ASP A 146 -16.26 1.23 -22.56
C ASP A 146 -14.94 0.46 -22.64
N LEU A 147 -14.34 0.13 -21.50
CA LEU A 147 -13.13 -0.70 -21.45
C LEU A 147 -13.42 -2.13 -21.93
N ALA A 148 -14.56 -2.70 -21.58
CA ALA A 148 -14.98 -4.03 -22.04
C ALA A 148 -15.22 -4.08 -23.56
N ALA A 149 -15.63 -2.98 -24.17
CA ALA A 149 -15.85 -2.86 -25.61
C ALA A 149 -14.57 -2.52 -26.40
N ALA A 150 -13.51 -2.08 -25.71
CA ALA A 150 -12.29 -1.61 -26.35
C ALA A 150 -11.43 -2.76 -26.86
N THR A 151 -10.73 -2.49 -27.97
CA THR A 151 -9.84 -3.48 -28.62
C THR A 151 -8.40 -2.97 -28.78
N ASN A 152 -8.09 -1.81 -28.19
CA ASN A 152 -6.78 -1.18 -28.33
C ASN A 152 -6.06 -1.06 -26.98
N GLU A 153 -4.71 -1.12 -27.01
CA GLU A 153 -3.85 -1.06 -25.82
C GLU A 153 -3.91 0.30 -25.08
N SER A 154 -4.38 1.37 -25.75
CA SER A 154 -4.48 2.69 -25.13
C SER A 154 -5.84 2.94 -24.46
N ALA A 155 -6.74 1.97 -24.44
CA ALA A 155 -8.08 2.11 -23.90
C ALA A 155 -8.09 2.56 -22.44
N LEU A 156 -7.21 1.98 -21.62
CA LEU A 156 -7.05 2.31 -20.20
C LEU A 156 -6.78 3.83 -20.00
N TYR A 157 -5.82 4.36 -20.75
CA TYR A 157 -5.45 5.78 -20.65
C TYR A 157 -6.55 6.69 -21.18
N SER A 158 -7.21 6.28 -22.26
CA SER A 158 -8.34 7.03 -22.85
C SER A 158 -9.52 7.07 -21.88
N ALA A 159 -9.83 5.97 -21.23
CA ALA A 159 -10.86 5.90 -20.21
C ALA A 159 -10.51 6.78 -19.00
N ALA A 160 -9.28 6.73 -18.50
CA ALA A 160 -8.86 7.59 -17.40
C ALA A 160 -9.01 9.08 -17.75
N MET A 161 -8.52 9.50 -18.92
CA MET A 161 -8.64 10.88 -19.38
C MET A 161 -10.10 11.34 -19.56
N THR A 162 -11.01 10.40 -19.81
CA THR A 162 -12.44 10.69 -19.97
C THR A 162 -13.17 10.73 -18.63
N TYR A 163 -13.02 9.72 -17.79
CA TYR A 163 -13.88 9.51 -16.63
C TYR A 163 -13.33 10.11 -15.33
N VAL A 164 -12.02 10.18 -15.15
CA VAL A 164 -11.42 10.77 -13.94
C VAL A 164 -11.77 12.26 -13.81
N PRO A 165 -11.65 13.12 -14.87
CA PRO A 165 -12.07 14.52 -14.76
C PRO A 165 -13.58 14.70 -14.48
N GLN A 166 -14.43 13.80 -14.97
CA GLN A 166 -15.86 13.81 -14.69
C GLN A 166 -16.13 13.48 -13.21
N ALA A 167 -15.42 12.49 -12.64
CA ALA A 167 -15.53 12.17 -11.22
C ALA A 167 -15.07 13.35 -10.33
N PHE A 168 -14.00 14.06 -10.71
CA PHE A 168 -13.62 15.30 -10.02
C PHE A 168 -14.69 16.39 -10.13
N THR A 169 -15.32 16.51 -11.29
CA THR A 169 -16.43 17.47 -11.48
C THR A 169 -17.63 17.13 -10.59
N ALA A 170 -17.97 15.85 -10.46
CA ALA A 170 -19.03 15.38 -9.55
C ALA A 170 -18.70 15.71 -8.08
N LEU A 171 -17.42 15.72 -7.69
CA LEU A 171 -16.97 16.17 -6.36
C LEU A 171 -16.97 17.69 -6.18
N GLY A 172 -17.23 18.47 -7.25
CA GLY A 172 -17.17 19.94 -7.24
C GLY A 172 -15.76 20.51 -7.44
N SER A 173 -14.82 19.70 -7.90
CA SER A 173 -13.45 20.06 -8.20
C SER A 173 -13.07 19.76 -9.66
N SER A 174 -11.80 19.90 -10.03
CA SER A 174 -11.33 19.63 -11.39
C SER A 174 -9.92 19.08 -11.40
N VAL A 175 -9.62 18.28 -12.41
CA VAL A 175 -8.29 17.79 -12.71
C VAL A 175 -8.05 17.87 -14.24
N GLU A 176 -6.83 18.20 -14.64
CA GLU A 176 -6.46 18.18 -16.05
C GLU A 176 -6.42 16.74 -16.59
N ALA A 177 -6.86 16.55 -17.83
CA ALA A 177 -6.94 15.22 -18.44
C ALA A 177 -5.60 14.46 -18.42
N THR A 178 -4.47 15.16 -18.58
CA THR A 178 -3.13 14.55 -18.48
C THR A 178 -2.77 14.09 -17.07
N GLN A 179 -3.29 14.76 -16.05
CA GLN A 179 -3.12 14.35 -14.65
C GLN A 179 -4.02 13.17 -14.30
N ALA A 180 -5.09 12.94 -15.05
CA ALA A 180 -5.95 11.77 -14.89
C ALA A 180 -5.18 10.45 -15.05
N LEU A 181 -4.05 10.45 -15.76
CA LEU A 181 -3.19 9.29 -15.91
C LEU A 181 -2.56 8.81 -14.61
N TYR A 182 -2.44 9.66 -13.59
CA TYR A 182 -2.00 9.24 -12.24
C TYR A 182 -3.02 8.36 -11.52
N TYR A 183 -4.25 8.29 -12.04
CA TYR A 183 -5.34 7.44 -11.53
C TYR A 183 -5.46 6.11 -12.27
N THR A 184 -4.45 5.76 -13.07
CA THR A 184 -4.33 4.44 -13.67
C THR A 184 -3.25 3.63 -12.94
N GLY A 185 -3.41 2.33 -12.94
CA GLY A 185 -2.39 1.41 -12.45
C GLY A 185 -2.42 0.11 -13.25
N SER A 186 -1.25 -0.51 -13.36
CA SER A 186 -1.13 -1.87 -13.88
C SER A 186 -0.01 -2.59 -13.15
N GLY A 187 -0.21 -3.86 -12.85
CA GLY A 187 0.80 -4.65 -12.16
C GLY A 187 0.27 -5.93 -11.53
N LEU A 188 1.21 -6.66 -10.93
CA LEU A 188 0.90 -7.85 -10.15
C LEU A 188 0.47 -7.42 -8.75
N PHE A 189 -0.72 -7.86 -8.34
CA PHE A 189 -1.30 -7.60 -7.03
C PHE A 189 -1.33 -8.89 -6.22
N THR A 190 -0.77 -8.84 -5.02
CA THR A 190 -0.89 -9.91 -4.03
C THR A 190 -2.23 -9.83 -3.31
N PRO A 191 -2.66 -10.88 -2.58
CA PRO A 191 -3.84 -10.82 -1.72
C PRO A 191 -3.79 -9.68 -0.69
N SER A 192 -2.59 -9.36 -0.19
CA SER A 192 -2.37 -8.24 0.74
C SER A 192 -2.61 -6.89 0.07
N ASP A 193 -2.13 -6.70 -1.16
CA ASP A 193 -2.38 -5.48 -1.91
C ASP A 193 -3.86 -5.27 -2.15
N LEU A 194 -4.57 -6.31 -2.61
CA LEU A 194 -6.01 -6.26 -2.84
C LEU A 194 -6.79 -5.96 -1.56
N SER A 195 -6.37 -6.52 -0.43
CA SER A 195 -7.03 -6.28 0.85
C SER A 195 -6.95 -4.81 1.30
N SER A 196 -5.93 -4.07 0.86
CA SER A 196 -5.76 -2.65 1.19
C SER A 196 -6.80 -1.75 0.51
N TYR A 197 -7.39 -2.21 -0.58
CA TYR A 197 -8.46 -1.49 -1.29
C TYR A 197 -9.87 -1.83 -0.78
N ASN A 198 -10.01 -2.80 0.12
CA ASN A 198 -11.31 -3.14 0.69
C ASN A 198 -11.78 -2.02 1.63
N THR A 199 -12.99 -1.56 1.44
CA THR A 199 -13.61 -0.60 2.34
C THR A 199 -14.11 -1.29 3.61
N ASN A 200 -14.03 -0.58 4.75
CA ASN A 200 -14.49 -1.11 6.04
C ASN A 200 -16.01 -0.98 6.25
N ASP A 201 -16.75 -0.54 5.26
CA ASP A 201 -18.18 -0.22 5.32
C ASP A 201 -19.10 -1.37 4.90
N GLY A 202 -18.56 -2.60 4.83
CA GLY A 202 -19.33 -3.80 4.47
C GLY A 202 -19.66 -3.90 2.98
N GLY A 203 -19.06 -3.06 2.15
CA GLY A 203 -19.16 -3.12 0.70
C GLY A 203 -18.48 -4.37 0.12
N ASN A 204 -18.68 -4.61 -1.16
CA ASN A 204 -18.09 -5.74 -1.86
C ASN A 204 -16.55 -5.67 -1.79
N SER A 205 -15.94 -6.78 -1.39
CA SER A 205 -14.49 -6.91 -1.43
C SER A 205 -14.01 -6.80 -2.87
N ILE A 206 -13.03 -5.95 -3.15
CA ILE A 206 -12.40 -5.87 -4.48
C ILE A 206 -11.82 -7.22 -4.89
N THR A 207 -11.34 -8.01 -3.93
CA THR A 207 -10.85 -9.36 -4.15
C THR A 207 -11.95 -10.27 -4.71
N ASP A 208 -13.17 -10.18 -4.16
CA ASP A 208 -14.29 -10.99 -4.63
C ASP A 208 -14.77 -10.52 -6.02
N ALA A 209 -14.78 -9.21 -6.28
CA ALA A 209 -15.10 -8.65 -7.58
C ALA A 209 -14.11 -9.12 -8.66
N VAL A 210 -12.80 -9.05 -8.38
CA VAL A 210 -11.75 -9.52 -9.29
C VAL A 210 -11.90 -11.02 -9.58
N LYS A 211 -12.15 -11.85 -8.54
CA LYS A 211 -12.39 -13.29 -8.72
C LYS A 211 -13.63 -13.58 -9.55
N ALA A 212 -14.69 -12.84 -9.31
CA ALA A 212 -15.96 -13.02 -10.03
C ALA A 212 -15.88 -12.60 -11.50
N ALA A 213 -15.12 -11.56 -11.80
CA ALA A 213 -14.92 -11.08 -13.18
C ALA A 213 -14.20 -12.13 -14.06
N GLY A 214 -13.19 -12.79 -13.49
CA GLY A 214 -12.34 -13.72 -14.21
C GLY A 214 -11.36 -13.02 -15.16
N THR A 215 -10.46 -13.80 -15.75
CA THR A 215 -9.36 -13.29 -16.59
C THR A 215 -9.87 -12.62 -17.86
N GLY A 216 -9.35 -11.43 -18.14
CA GLY A 216 -9.66 -10.67 -19.37
C GLY A 216 -10.98 -9.89 -19.32
N ASN A 217 -11.62 -9.81 -18.17
CA ASN A 217 -12.88 -9.08 -18.00
C ASN A 217 -12.69 -7.87 -17.06
N TRP A 218 -13.49 -6.84 -17.29
CA TRP A 218 -13.59 -5.67 -16.42
C TRP A 218 -14.74 -5.83 -15.41
N THR A 219 -14.55 -5.30 -14.20
CA THR A 219 -15.53 -5.35 -13.11
C THR A 219 -15.70 -3.99 -12.44
#